data_4956dcd45f17eb1a5ace0841ae841e62
#
_entry.id   4956dcd45f17eb1a5ace0841ae841e62
#
_cell.length_a   1.000
_cell.length_b   1.000
_cell.length_c   1.000
_cell.angle_alpha   90.00
_cell.angle_beta   90.00
_cell.angle_gamma   90.00
#
_symmetry.space_group_name_H-M   'P 1'
#
loop_
_entity.id
_entity.type
_entity.pdbx_description
1 polymer ?
#
loop_
_entity_poly.entity_id
_entity_poly.type
_entity_poly.pdbx_seq_one_letter_code
_entity_poly.pdbx_strand_id
1 'polypeptide(L)'
;KPLYLQISDIIRGDIESVGEFIRLYLGRNNRWLSPLFLAGESYGTTRAAGLSGYLVDHGIALNGVLLISTVLNFQTLSFDQGNDLPYPLFLPTYTATAWYHKKLPADLQQKDLKTVLAEVEKWAAGPYTLALGRGDQLTPAERAAIAQQLARFTGLSQKYAEQSDLRIDIMKFIRELRRDENVMVGRLDSRLTGPGPREATDSAAFDPSMSAIRPPYTAAFNYYVRAELGYESDLDYYILGGGIARWNWGDENRYADASDALRSAFAQNPHMKLYVGAGYYDLATPYFAAAYTLNHSKLPA
;
A
#
# COMPACT_ATOMS: atom_id res chain seq x y z
N LYS A 1 19.53 -33.61 -4.05
CA LYS A 1 19.27 -32.56 -5.06
C LYS A 1 18.56 -31.43 -4.36
N PRO A 2 19.08 -30.18 -4.37
CA PRO A 2 18.31 -29.07 -3.87
C PRO A 2 17.08 -28.92 -4.77
N LEU A 3 15.90 -28.91 -4.16
CA LEU A 3 14.64 -28.57 -4.83
C LEU A 3 14.69 -27.07 -5.13
N TYR A 4 15.30 -26.69 -6.23
CA TYR A 4 15.00 -25.41 -6.83
C TYR A 4 13.60 -25.56 -7.42
N LEU A 5 12.59 -25.22 -6.62
CA LEU A 5 11.27 -24.93 -7.12
C LEU A 5 11.46 -23.85 -8.21
N GLN A 6 11.22 -24.21 -9.46
CA GLN A 6 10.92 -23.22 -10.47
C GLN A 6 9.62 -22.57 -10.03
N ILE A 7 9.75 -21.45 -9.31
CA ILE A 7 8.63 -20.63 -8.91
C ILE A 7 8.17 -19.91 -10.18
N SER A 8 7.33 -20.58 -10.96
CA SER A 8 6.86 -20.09 -12.26
C SER A 8 5.73 -19.04 -12.12
N ASP A 9 5.04 -19.02 -10.97
CA ASP A 9 4.04 -18.04 -10.60
C ASP A 9 4.34 -17.57 -9.19
N ILE A 10 4.96 -16.43 -9.04
CA ILE A 10 5.59 -16.07 -7.77
C ILE A 10 4.56 -15.86 -6.66
N ILE A 11 3.41 -15.21 -6.90
CA ILE A 11 2.37 -15.06 -5.86
C ILE A 11 1.81 -16.42 -5.45
N ARG A 12 1.46 -17.26 -6.39
CA ARG A 12 0.91 -18.58 -6.09
C ARG A 12 1.94 -19.47 -5.41
N GLY A 13 3.15 -19.54 -5.94
CA GLY A 13 4.25 -20.32 -5.36
C GLY A 13 4.65 -19.84 -3.97
N ASP A 14 4.61 -18.52 -3.71
CA ASP A 14 4.81 -17.93 -2.40
C ASP A 14 3.74 -18.40 -1.40
N ILE A 15 2.45 -18.32 -1.77
CA ILE A 15 1.34 -18.78 -0.95
C ILE A 15 1.45 -20.29 -0.65
N GLU A 16 1.69 -21.12 -1.68
CA GLU A 16 1.82 -22.56 -1.53
C GLU A 16 3.00 -22.95 -0.63
N SER A 17 4.15 -22.30 -0.79
CA SER A 17 5.36 -22.59 0.00
C SER A 17 5.19 -22.23 1.49
N VAL A 18 4.58 -21.07 1.78
CA VAL A 18 4.30 -20.64 3.15
C VAL A 18 3.18 -21.49 3.76
N GLY A 19 2.17 -21.86 2.97
CA GLY A 19 1.09 -22.76 3.41
C GLY A 19 1.62 -24.13 3.80
N GLU A 20 2.53 -24.71 3.01
CA GLU A 20 3.20 -25.98 3.34
C GLU A 20 4.09 -25.86 4.59
N PHE A 21 4.81 -24.75 4.74
CA PHE A 21 5.55 -24.46 5.98
C PHE A 21 4.62 -24.47 7.21
N ILE A 22 3.47 -23.81 7.13
CA ILE A 22 2.49 -23.76 8.23
C ILE A 22 2.01 -25.18 8.54
N ARG A 23 1.61 -25.96 7.54
CA ARG A 23 1.15 -27.34 7.70
C ARG A 23 2.21 -28.21 8.40
N LEU A 24 3.47 -28.14 7.93
CA LEU A 24 4.58 -28.87 8.52
C LEU A 24 4.84 -28.43 9.96
N TYR A 25 4.80 -27.14 10.26
CA TYR A 25 4.98 -26.61 11.60
C TYR A 25 3.91 -27.13 12.57
N LEU A 26 2.65 -27.08 12.16
CA LEU A 26 1.53 -27.61 12.97
C LEU A 26 1.69 -29.09 13.27
N GLY A 27 2.06 -29.90 12.27
CA GLY A 27 2.28 -31.32 12.44
C GLY A 27 3.49 -31.67 13.31
N ARG A 28 4.65 -31.05 13.06
CA ARG A 28 5.89 -31.32 13.79
C ARG A 28 5.88 -30.86 15.24
N ASN A 29 5.10 -29.82 15.55
CA ASN A 29 5.03 -29.21 16.87
C ASN A 29 3.71 -29.51 17.62
N ASN A 30 2.88 -30.42 17.10
CA ASN A 30 1.58 -30.79 17.68
C ASN A 30 0.68 -29.57 17.96
N ARG A 31 0.59 -28.61 17.00
CA ARG A 31 -0.14 -27.35 17.16
C ARG A 31 -1.50 -27.29 16.45
N TRP A 32 -2.03 -28.41 15.98
CA TRP A 32 -3.29 -28.48 15.23
C TRP A 32 -4.51 -27.94 16.00
N LEU A 33 -4.50 -28.00 17.33
CA LEU A 33 -5.58 -27.47 18.19
C LEU A 33 -5.32 -26.04 18.67
N SER A 34 -4.23 -25.41 18.25
CA SER A 34 -3.92 -24.04 18.64
C SER A 34 -4.75 -23.03 17.86
N PRO A 35 -5.15 -21.89 18.47
CA PRO A 35 -5.67 -20.76 17.71
C PRO A 35 -4.66 -20.27 16.69
N LEU A 36 -5.11 -20.06 15.46
CA LEU A 36 -4.26 -19.65 14.33
C LEU A 36 -4.65 -18.26 13.85
N PHE A 37 -3.65 -17.38 13.77
CA PHE A 37 -3.80 -16.04 13.25
C PHE A 37 -2.74 -15.78 12.18
N LEU A 38 -3.13 -15.13 11.08
CA LEU A 38 -2.19 -14.60 10.10
C LEU A 38 -2.10 -13.09 10.26
N ALA A 39 -0.88 -12.57 10.33
CA ALA A 39 -0.63 -11.14 10.26
C ALA A 39 0.23 -10.85 9.04
N GLY A 40 -0.21 -9.93 8.19
CA GLY A 40 0.52 -9.46 7.02
C GLY A 40 0.63 -7.95 7.03
N GLU A 41 1.76 -7.44 6.56
CA GLU A 41 2.02 -6.02 6.35
C GLU A 41 2.40 -5.82 4.89
N SER A 42 1.89 -4.74 4.24
CA SER A 42 2.17 -4.42 2.84
C SER A 42 1.86 -5.61 1.90
N TYR A 43 2.79 -6.09 1.06
CA TYR A 43 2.63 -7.33 0.28
C TYR A 43 2.25 -8.55 1.16
N GLY A 44 2.68 -8.57 2.42
CA GLY A 44 2.26 -9.60 3.38
C GLY A 44 0.74 -9.66 3.58
N THR A 45 -0.01 -8.61 3.29
CA THR A 45 -1.49 -8.63 3.31
C THR A 45 -2.05 -9.38 2.10
N THR A 46 -1.46 -9.23 0.92
CA THR A 46 -1.76 -10.06 -0.27
C THR A 46 -1.50 -11.53 0.03
N ARG A 47 -0.32 -11.84 0.62
CA ARG A 47 0.02 -13.19 1.06
C ARG A 47 -0.96 -13.72 2.10
N ALA A 48 -1.30 -12.95 3.15
CA ALA A 48 -2.21 -13.38 4.20
C ALA A 48 -3.61 -13.66 3.66
N ALA A 49 -4.11 -12.83 2.75
CA ALA A 49 -5.38 -13.05 2.05
C ALA A 49 -5.35 -14.32 1.19
N GLY A 50 -4.30 -14.49 0.37
CA GLY A 50 -4.12 -15.71 -0.44
C GLY A 50 -3.98 -16.97 0.41
N LEU A 51 -3.17 -16.90 1.50
CA LEU A 51 -3.02 -18.00 2.46
C LEU A 51 -4.33 -18.35 3.16
N SER A 52 -5.18 -17.39 3.50
CA SER A 52 -6.45 -17.68 4.15
C SER A 52 -7.34 -18.58 3.30
N GLY A 53 -7.41 -18.34 1.98
CA GLY A 53 -8.10 -19.22 1.03
C GLY A 53 -7.40 -20.57 0.88
N TYR A 54 -6.10 -20.56 0.64
CA TYR A 54 -5.30 -21.78 0.50
C TYR A 54 -5.42 -22.72 1.71
N LEU A 55 -5.28 -22.20 2.92
CA LEU A 55 -5.30 -22.98 4.14
C LEU A 55 -6.66 -23.61 4.40
N VAL A 56 -7.76 -22.86 4.20
CA VAL A 56 -9.11 -23.42 4.41
C VAL A 56 -9.41 -24.52 3.39
N ASP A 57 -8.96 -24.39 2.14
CA ASP A 57 -9.09 -25.42 1.11
C ASP A 57 -8.28 -26.70 1.45
N HIS A 58 -7.25 -26.56 2.31
CA HIS A 58 -6.43 -27.66 2.83
C HIS A 58 -6.81 -28.11 4.24
N GLY A 59 -8.00 -27.72 4.74
CA GLY A 59 -8.54 -28.16 6.02
C GLY A 59 -7.92 -27.46 7.24
N ILE A 60 -7.25 -26.32 7.06
CA ILE A 60 -6.65 -25.53 8.14
C ILE A 60 -7.48 -24.26 8.34
N ALA A 61 -8.28 -24.22 9.41
CA ALA A 61 -9.10 -23.07 9.73
C ALA A 61 -8.33 -22.03 10.55
N LEU A 62 -8.49 -20.75 10.18
CA LEU A 62 -7.93 -19.61 10.90
C LEU A 62 -8.95 -19.01 11.86
N ASN A 63 -8.48 -18.52 13.01
CA ASN A 63 -9.27 -17.72 13.94
C ASN A 63 -9.33 -16.25 13.51
N GLY A 64 -8.31 -15.75 12.84
CA GLY A 64 -8.31 -14.38 12.34
C GLY A 64 -7.17 -14.05 11.39
N VAL A 65 -7.40 -12.97 10.64
CA VAL A 65 -6.43 -12.38 9.72
C VAL A 65 -6.26 -10.91 10.09
N LEU A 66 -5.02 -10.46 10.20
CA LEU A 66 -4.65 -9.08 10.47
C LEU A 66 -3.95 -8.52 9.24
N LEU A 67 -4.54 -7.50 8.63
CA LEU A 67 -4.02 -6.82 7.45
C LEU A 67 -3.55 -5.42 7.86
N ILE A 68 -2.25 -5.16 7.75
CA ILE A 68 -1.62 -3.90 8.16
C ILE A 68 -1.02 -3.24 6.92
N SER A 69 -1.33 -1.97 6.69
CA SER A 69 -0.91 -1.25 5.47
C SER A 69 -1.30 -2.06 4.22
N THR A 70 -2.61 -2.19 4.03
CA THR A 70 -3.23 -3.24 3.21
C THR A 70 -3.14 -2.97 1.71
N VAL A 71 -2.69 -3.97 0.96
CA VAL A 71 -2.87 -4.09 -0.49
C VAL A 71 -3.40 -5.48 -0.84
N LEU A 72 -4.60 -5.56 -1.39
CA LEU A 72 -5.18 -6.80 -1.92
C LEU A 72 -5.32 -6.74 -3.44
N ASN A 73 -5.68 -5.59 -3.99
CA ASN A 73 -5.81 -5.35 -5.43
C ASN A 73 -4.79 -4.28 -5.88
N PHE A 74 -3.83 -4.69 -6.69
CA PHE A 74 -2.74 -3.81 -7.15
C PHE A 74 -3.19 -2.75 -8.17
N GLN A 75 -4.35 -2.89 -8.79
CA GLN A 75 -4.92 -1.83 -9.63
C GLN A 75 -5.09 -0.52 -8.85
N THR A 76 -5.39 -0.60 -7.56
CA THR A 76 -5.59 0.58 -6.70
C THR A 76 -4.32 1.36 -6.40
N LEU A 77 -3.14 0.81 -6.73
CA LEU A 77 -1.83 1.40 -6.43
C LEU A 77 -0.98 1.70 -7.67
N SER A 78 -1.35 1.18 -8.84
CA SER A 78 -0.54 1.26 -10.06
C SER A 78 -0.94 2.47 -10.90
N PHE A 79 -0.06 3.44 -11.00
CA PHE A 79 -0.25 4.67 -11.81
C PHE A 79 0.10 4.43 -13.29
N ASP A 80 -0.34 3.31 -13.84
CA ASP A 80 -0.11 2.95 -15.23
C ASP A 80 -0.96 3.78 -16.18
N GLN A 81 -0.51 3.93 -17.42
CA GLN A 81 -1.26 4.63 -18.44
C GLN A 81 -2.63 3.96 -18.65
N GLY A 82 -3.70 4.75 -18.58
CA GLY A 82 -5.07 4.28 -18.73
C GLY A 82 -5.70 3.77 -17.41
N ASN A 83 -4.95 3.72 -16.31
CA ASN A 83 -5.49 3.42 -15.00
C ASN A 83 -5.66 4.68 -14.16
N ASP A 84 -6.87 5.22 -14.11
CA ASP A 84 -7.16 6.42 -13.33
C ASP A 84 -7.53 6.14 -11.86
N LEU A 85 -7.74 4.87 -11.48
CA LEU A 85 -8.21 4.49 -10.16
C LEU A 85 -7.32 4.95 -8.99
N PRO A 86 -5.98 4.89 -9.05
CA PRO A 86 -5.14 5.31 -7.94
C PRO A 86 -5.26 6.80 -7.58
N TYR A 87 -5.47 7.68 -8.55
CA TYR A 87 -5.45 9.12 -8.31
C TYR A 87 -6.49 9.58 -7.27
N PRO A 88 -7.79 9.23 -7.37
CA PRO A 88 -8.74 9.54 -6.31
C PRO A 88 -8.48 8.76 -5.01
N LEU A 89 -7.92 7.55 -5.07
CA LEU A 89 -7.68 6.73 -3.88
C LEU A 89 -6.48 7.19 -3.05
N PHE A 90 -5.50 7.85 -3.65
CA PHE A 90 -4.35 8.45 -2.94
C PHE A 90 -4.66 9.84 -2.38
N LEU A 91 -5.63 10.56 -2.96
CA LEU A 91 -5.89 11.95 -2.63
C LEU A 91 -6.16 12.20 -1.15
N PRO A 92 -6.94 11.39 -0.41
CA PRO A 92 -7.14 11.59 1.03
C PRO A 92 -5.83 11.51 1.84
N THR A 93 -4.91 10.61 1.48
CA THR A 93 -3.59 10.51 2.11
C THR A 93 -2.69 11.70 1.75
N TYR A 94 -2.76 12.21 0.52
CA TYR A 94 -2.10 13.47 0.15
C TYR A 94 -2.62 14.64 1.01
N THR A 95 -3.94 14.70 1.20
CA THR A 95 -4.56 15.72 2.04
C THR A 95 -4.13 15.62 3.50
N ALA A 96 -4.08 14.40 4.06
CA ALA A 96 -3.57 14.19 5.42
C ALA A 96 -2.12 14.66 5.56
N THR A 97 -1.29 14.34 4.59
CA THR A 97 0.12 14.77 4.54
C THR A 97 0.25 16.28 4.47
N ALA A 98 -0.48 16.92 3.56
CA ALA A 98 -0.50 18.37 3.43
C ALA A 98 -1.02 19.07 4.71
N TRP A 99 -2.04 18.50 5.35
CA TRP A 99 -2.55 18.95 6.64
C TRP A 99 -1.48 18.89 7.73
N TYR A 100 -0.75 17.77 7.83
CA TYR A 100 0.35 17.61 8.80
C TYR A 100 1.45 18.65 8.59
N HIS A 101 1.85 18.87 7.34
CA HIS A 101 2.89 19.84 6.99
C HIS A 101 2.42 21.29 6.88
N LYS A 102 1.17 21.60 7.26
CA LYS A 102 0.61 22.95 7.27
C LYS A 102 0.59 23.62 5.88
N LYS A 103 0.34 22.84 4.85
CA LYS A 103 0.30 23.28 3.45
C LYS A 103 -1.13 23.48 2.91
N LEU A 104 -2.17 23.17 3.70
CA LEU A 104 -3.57 23.38 3.28
C LEU A 104 -4.01 24.83 3.48
N PRO A 105 -5.04 25.30 2.74
CA PRO A 105 -5.70 26.59 2.99
C PRO A 105 -6.24 26.68 4.41
N ALA A 106 -6.31 27.91 4.96
CA ALA A 106 -6.64 28.15 6.36
C ALA A 106 -7.97 27.51 6.82
N ASP A 107 -8.97 27.50 5.95
CA ASP A 107 -10.29 26.93 6.24
C ASP A 107 -10.31 25.41 6.37
N LEU A 108 -9.39 24.70 5.71
CA LEU A 108 -9.16 23.27 5.91
C LEU A 108 -8.17 23.03 7.05
N GLN A 109 -7.11 23.83 7.12
CA GLN A 109 -6.05 23.65 8.10
C GLN A 109 -6.53 23.80 9.55
N GLN A 110 -7.57 24.58 9.79
CA GLN A 110 -8.16 24.82 11.12
C GLN A 110 -9.14 23.73 11.56
N LYS A 111 -9.61 22.88 10.64
CA LYS A 111 -10.48 21.73 10.95
C LYS A 111 -9.67 20.58 11.52
N ASP A 112 -10.33 19.71 12.30
CA ASP A 112 -9.74 18.42 12.65
C ASP A 112 -9.54 17.54 11.42
N LEU A 113 -8.53 16.67 11.47
CA LEU A 113 -8.14 15.85 10.33
C LEU A 113 -9.29 14.96 9.80
N LYS A 114 -10.09 14.36 10.68
CA LYS A 114 -11.17 13.45 10.25
C LYS A 114 -12.24 14.20 9.46
N THR A 115 -12.57 15.42 9.86
CA THR A 115 -13.50 16.27 9.13
C THR A 115 -12.97 16.61 7.74
N VAL A 116 -11.67 16.95 7.63
CA VAL A 116 -11.04 17.22 6.33
C VAL A 116 -11.04 15.97 5.45
N LEU A 117 -10.71 14.82 6.02
CA LEU A 117 -10.69 13.56 5.28
C LEU A 117 -12.06 13.17 4.75
N ALA A 118 -13.13 13.31 5.54
CA ALA A 118 -14.50 13.05 5.07
C ALA A 118 -14.90 13.95 3.89
N GLU A 119 -14.46 15.23 3.89
CA GLU A 119 -14.70 16.17 2.78
C GLU A 119 -13.97 15.71 1.50
N VAL A 120 -12.69 15.39 1.61
CA VAL A 120 -11.88 14.99 0.45
C VAL A 120 -12.27 13.61 -0.09
N GLU A 121 -12.58 12.63 0.75
CA GLU A 121 -13.04 11.30 0.35
C GLU A 121 -14.29 11.39 -0.53
N LYS A 122 -15.28 12.21 -0.11
CA LYS A 122 -16.50 12.44 -0.88
C LYS A 122 -16.20 13.06 -2.25
N TRP A 123 -15.29 14.05 -2.29
CA TRP A 123 -14.92 14.70 -3.53
C TRP A 123 -14.10 13.77 -4.44
N ALA A 124 -13.18 13.01 -3.88
CA ALA A 124 -12.35 12.05 -4.61
C ALA A 124 -13.20 10.95 -5.26
N ALA A 125 -14.12 10.33 -4.50
CA ALA A 125 -14.97 9.24 -4.98
C ALA A 125 -16.07 9.71 -5.96
N GLY A 126 -16.35 10.99 -6.05
CA GLY A 126 -17.40 11.55 -6.91
C GLY A 126 -16.83 12.48 -7.99
N PRO A 127 -16.79 13.80 -7.76
CA PRO A 127 -16.42 14.78 -8.79
C PRO A 127 -15.07 14.52 -9.45
N TYR A 128 -14.05 14.15 -8.68
CA TYR A 128 -12.71 13.90 -9.24
C TYR A 128 -12.66 12.65 -10.10
N THR A 129 -13.24 11.54 -9.64
CA THR A 129 -13.32 10.30 -10.44
C THR A 129 -14.09 10.53 -11.75
N LEU A 130 -15.21 11.26 -11.70
CA LEU A 130 -15.99 11.59 -12.90
C LEU A 130 -15.20 12.49 -13.86
N ALA A 131 -14.45 13.45 -13.34
CA ALA A 131 -13.61 14.34 -14.18
C ALA A 131 -12.51 13.56 -14.89
N LEU A 132 -11.81 12.65 -14.20
CA LEU A 132 -10.79 11.80 -14.81
C LEU A 132 -11.38 10.93 -15.94
N GLY A 133 -12.56 10.35 -15.71
CA GLY A 133 -13.25 9.52 -16.70
C GLY A 133 -13.73 10.29 -17.95
N ARG A 134 -13.88 11.63 -17.87
CA ARG A 134 -14.23 12.48 -19.03
C ARG A 134 -13.00 12.87 -19.85
N GLY A 135 -11.80 12.86 -19.27
CA GLY A 135 -10.55 13.15 -19.97
C GLY A 135 -10.62 14.44 -20.80
N ASP A 136 -10.35 14.36 -22.09
CA ASP A 136 -10.35 15.50 -23.04
C ASP A 136 -11.73 16.10 -23.33
N GLN A 137 -12.80 15.50 -22.81
CA GLN A 137 -14.15 16.07 -22.89
C GLN A 137 -14.39 17.20 -21.86
N LEU A 138 -13.47 17.40 -20.92
CA LEU A 138 -13.54 18.53 -20.00
C LEU A 138 -13.29 19.84 -20.76
N THR A 139 -14.19 20.81 -20.56
CA THR A 139 -13.93 22.16 -21.03
C THR A 139 -12.76 22.78 -20.24
N PRO A 140 -12.06 23.80 -20.79
CA PRO A 140 -11.00 24.48 -20.07
C PRO A 140 -11.43 25.01 -18.69
N ALA A 141 -12.66 25.50 -18.56
CA ALA A 141 -13.20 25.99 -17.29
C ALA A 141 -13.43 24.87 -16.27
N GLU A 142 -13.98 23.73 -16.70
CA GLU A 142 -14.14 22.55 -15.83
C GLU A 142 -12.80 22.00 -15.38
N ARG A 143 -11.83 21.91 -16.31
CA ARG A 143 -10.47 21.45 -16.01
C ARG A 143 -9.78 22.35 -14.97
N ALA A 144 -9.89 23.67 -15.13
CA ALA A 144 -9.35 24.63 -14.18
C ALA A 144 -10.03 24.51 -12.78
N ALA A 145 -11.34 24.29 -12.73
CA ALA A 145 -12.07 24.07 -11.49
C ALA A 145 -11.61 22.80 -10.75
N ILE A 146 -11.38 21.70 -11.46
CA ILE A 146 -10.83 20.46 -10.88
C ILE A 146 -9.40 20.68 -10.40
N ALA A 147 -8.56 21.35 -11.18
CA ALA A 147 -7.18 21.67 -10.78
C ALA A 147 -7.13 22.56 -9.53
N GLN A 148 -8.03 23.52 -9.41
CA GLN A 148 -8.17 24.36 -8.21
C GLN A 148 -8.53 23.53 -6.97
N GLN A 149 -9.47 22.59 -7.09
CA GLN A 149 -9.83 21.70 -5.99
C GLN A 149 -8.72 20.72 -5.63
N LEU A 150 -7.98 20.18 -6.62
CA LEU A 150 -6.79 19.39 -6.36
C LEU A 150 -5.74 20.19 -5.59
N ALA A 151 -5.46 21.43 -6.01
CA ALA A 151 -4.55 22.32 -5.31
C ALA A 151 -4.99 22.54 -3.84
N ARG A 152 -6.29 22.78 -3.63
CA ARG A 152 -6.88 22.97 -2.31
C ARG A 152 -6.66 21.78 -1.39
N PHE A 153 -6.82 20.54 -1.88
CA PHE A 153 -6.70 19.32 -1.06
C PHE A 153 -5.26 18.79 -0.98
N THR A 154 -4.42 19.04 -1.97
CA THR A 154 -3.04 18.56 -1.97
C THR A 154 -2.03 19.52 -1.37
N GLY A 155 -2.39 20.82 -1.23
CA GLY A 155 -1.44 21.87 -0.87
C GLY A 155 -0.46 22.25 -1.98
N LEU A 156 -0.64 21.69 -3.18
CA LEU A 156 0.16 22.01 -4.36
C LEU A 156 -0.41 23.21 -5.11
N SER A 157 0.33 23.77 -6.05
CA SER A 157 -0.21 24.86 -6.88
C SER A 157 -1.22 24.35 -7.93
N GLN A 158 -2.24 25.18 -8.25
CA GLN A 158 -3.17 24.86 -9.35
C GLN A 158 -2.42 24.63 -10.67
N LYS A 159 -1.42 25.45 -10.95
CA LYS A 159 -0.58 25.29 -12.15
C LYS A 159 0.07 23.92 -12.21
N TYR A 160 0.57 23.40 -11.08
CA TYR A 160 1.17 22.07 -11.02
C TYR A 160 0.14 20.97 -11.29
N ALA A 161 -1.07 21.10 -10.72
CA ALA A 161 -2.17 20.17 -10.96
C ALA A 161 -2.57 20.16 -12.47
N GLU A 162 -2.65 21.33 -13.11
CA GLU A 162 -2.91 21.46 -14.56
C GLU A 162 -1.81 20.83 -15.40
N GLN A 163 -0.54 21.12 -15.09
CA GLN A 163 0.62 20.57 -15.80
C GLN A 163 0.79 19.06 -15.60
N SER A 164 0.25 18.51 -14.52
CA SER A 164 0.21 17.08 -14.24
C SER A 164 -0.99 16.38 -14.90
N ASP A 165 -1.72 17.06 -15.76
CA ASP A 165 -2.93 16.54 -16.40
C ASP A 165 -3.99 16.06 -15.37
N LEU A 166 -4.12 16.76 -14.26
CA LEU A 166 -4.95 16.40 -13.09
C LEU A 166 -4.55 15.06 -12.45
N ARG A 167 -3.45 14.44 -12.87
CA ARG A 167 -2.97 13.12 -12.46
C ARG A 167 -1.64 13.25 -11.70
N ILE A 168 -1.75 13.44 -10.40
CA ILE A 168 -0.60 13.60 -9.49
C ILE A 168 -0.31 12.23 -8.89
N ASP A 169 0.73 11.55 -9.39
CA ASP A 169 1.20 10.31 -8.81
C ASP A 169 1.99 10.56 -7.51
N ILE A 170 2.28 9.46 -6.80
CA ILE A 170 2.99 9.52 -5.52
C ILE A 170 4.37 10.19 -5.63
N MET A 171 5.13 9.91 -6.69
CA MET A 171 6.48 10.46 -6.86
C MET A 171 6.46 11.96 -7.09
N LYS A 172 5.48 12.45 -7.85
CA LYS A 172 5.22 13.87 -8.03
C LYS A 172 4.84 14.53 -6.71
N PHE A 173 3.91 13.93 -5.95
CA PHE A 173 3.43 14.50 -4.70
C PHE A 173 4.52 14.61 -3.62
N ILE A 174 5.26 13.53 -3.33
CA ILE A 174 6.27 13.51 -2.25
C ILE A 174 7.38 14.52 -2.46
N ARG A 175 7.61 14.95 -3.69
CA ARG A 175 8.65 15.91 -4.06
C ARG A 175 8.13 17.32 -4.16
N GLU A 176 6.90 17.49 -4.61
CA GLU A 176 6.37 18.81 -4.89
C GLU A 176 5.86 19.52 -3.63
N LEU A 177 5.29 18.76 -2.67
CA LEU A 177 4.62 19.33 -1.50
C LEU A 177 5.46 20.38 -0.74
N ARG A 178 6.77 20.15 -0.61
CA ARG A 178 7.69 21.04 0.11
C ARG A 178 8.90 21.42 -0.73
N ARG A 179 8.74 21.48 -2.04
CA ARG A 179 9.82 21.83 -2.99
C ARG A 179 10.39 23.23 -2.72
N ASP A 180 9.54 24.18 -2.35
CA ASP A 180 9.92 25.55 -1.97
C ASP A 180 10.89 25.61 -0.77
N GLU A 181 10.85 24.61 0.10
CA GLU A 181 11.75 24.43 1.25
C GLU A 181 12.96 23.53 0.93
N ASN A 182 13.05 23.03 -0.29
CA ASN A 182 14.03 22.02 -0.71
C ASN A 182 13.99 20.74 0.15
N VAL A 183 12.77 20.31 0.50
CA VAL A 183 12.45 19.14 1.34
C VAL A 183 11.51 18.22 0.59
N MET A 184 11.69 16.90 0.76
CA MET A 184 10.75 15.89 0.30
C MET A 184 10.18 15.11 1.48
N VAL A 185 8.97 14.57 1.33
CA VAL A 185 8.31 13.74 2.35
C VAL A 185 8.56 12.25 2.12
N GLY A 186 8.42 11.45 3.16
CA GLY A 186 8.59 9.99 3.09
C GLY A 186 7.42 9.29 2.41
N ARG A 187 7.67 8.11 1.83
CA ARG A 187 6.65 7.27 1.20
C ARG A 187 5.96 6.36 2.21
N LEU A 188 6.69 5.74 3.13
CA LEU A 188 6.12 4.82 4.14
C LEU A 188 5.47 5.58 5.31
N ASP A 189 6.02 6.73 5.64
CA ASP A 189 5.44 7.68 6.58
C ASP A 189 5.74 9.10 6.08
N SER A 190 4.73 9.75 5.54
CA SER A 190 4.85 11.07 4.92
C SER A 190 5.06 12.23 5.90
N ARG A 191 5.04 11.95 7.21
CA ARG A 191 5.44 12.91 8.25
C ARG A 191 6.95 13.06 8.33
N LEU A 192 7.70 12.01 7.98
CA LEU A 192 9.16 12.04 7.90
C LEU A 192 9.60 12.80 6.66
N THR A 193 10.69 13.51 6.79
CA THR A 193 11.21 14.38 5.73
C THR A 193 12.71 14.19 5.55
N GLY A 194 13.18 14.50 4.35
CA GLY A 194 14.60 14.54 4.02
C GLY A 194 14.92 15.64 3.02
N PRO A 195 16.21 15.91 2.75
CA PRO A 195 16.59 16.91 1.75
C PRO A 195 15.99 16.56 0.37
N GLY A 196 15.42 17.55 -0.27
CA GLY A 196 14.97 17.47 -1.64
C GLY A 196 16.14 17.27 -2.60
N PRO A 197 15.89 16.81 -3.83
CA PRO A 197 16.92 16.70 -4.84
C PRO A 197 17.43 18.09 -5.23
N ARG A 198 18.71 18.16 -5.53
CA ARG A 198 19.35 19.42 -5.97
C ARG A 198 18.91 19.87 -7.37
N GLU A 199 18.36 18.94 -8.15
CA GLU A 199 17.92 19.18 -9.52
C GLU A 199 16.39 19.11 -9.62
N ALA A 200 15.83 19.84 -10.60
CA ALA A 200 14.41 19.76 -10.93
C ALA A 200 14.10 18.46 -11.68
N THR A 201 14.11 17.33 -10.97
CA THR A 201 13.82 15.99 -11.52
C THR A 201 12.58 15.41 -10.86
N ASP A 202 11.85 14.54 -11.53
CA ASP A 202 10.66 13.85 -11.02
C ASP A 202 10.97 12.52 -10.31
N SER A 203 12.23 12.10 -10.28
CA SER A 203 12.66 10.92 -9.51
C SER A 203 13.27 11.30 -8.17
N ALA A 204 12.89 10.64 -7.09
CA ALA A 204 13.54 10.78 -5.80
C ALA A 204 14.81 9.92 -5.76
N ALA A 205 15.93 10.48 -5.28
CA ALA A 205 17.15 9.71 -5.13
C ALA A 205 17.06 8.67 -4.00
N PHE A 206 16.21 8.91 -3.01
CA PHE A 206 15.98 8.03 -1.86
C PHE A 206 14.61 8.34 -1.22
N ASP A 207 14.16 7.49 -0.31
CA ASP A 207 12.96 7.69 0.51
C ASP A 207 13.37 8.06 1.94
N PRO A 208 13.02 9.26 2.46
CA PRO A 208 13.37 9.66 3.83
C PRO A 208 12.85 8.70 4.90
N SER A 209 11.67 8.12 4.71
CA SER A 209 11.12 7.14 5.65
C SER A 209 11.92 5.84 5.65
N MET A 210 12.35 5.36 4.46
CA MET A 210 13.25 4.21 4.36
C MET A 210 14.62 4.48 4.99
N SER A 211 15.16 5.68 4.80
CA SER A 211 16.44 6.07 5.41
C SER A 211 16.36 6.08 6.93
N ALA A 212 15.21 6.42 7.50
CA ALA A 212 14.99 6.40 8.95
C ALA A 212 14.90 4.99 9.53
N ILE A 213 14.27 4.03 8.82
CA ILE A 213 14.01 2.69 9.36
C ILE A 213 15.06 1.66 8.96
N ARG A 214 15.62 1.71 7.76
CA ARG A 214 16.49 0.66 7.24
C ARG A 214 17.73 0.37 8.10
N PRO A 215 18.54 1.34 8.54
CA PRO A 215 19.71 1.05 9.34
C PRO A 215 19.41 0.40 10.69
N PRO A 216 18.47 0.91 11.54
CA PRO A 216 18.17 0.28 12.82
C PRO A 216 17.55 -1.11 12.67
N TYR A 217 16.68 -1.32 11.68
CA TYR A 217 16.10 -2.66 11.44
C TYR A 217 17.16 -3.64 10.92
N THR A 218 18.09 -3.22 10.05
CA THR A 218 19.19 -4.05 9.59
C THR A 218 20.05 -4.50 10.77
N ALA A 219 20.42 -3.57 11.65
CA ALA A 219 21.24 -3.88 12.81
C ALA A 219 20.51 -4.82 13.80
N ALA A 220 19.27 -4.48 14.17
CA ALA A 220 18.48 -5.26 15.12
C ALA A 220 18.17 -6.67 14.59
N PHE A 221 17.78 -6.82 13.33
CA PHE A 221 17.50 -8.11 12.73
C PHE A 221 18.75 -9.01 12.69
N ASN A 222 19.87 -8.49 12.20
CA ASN A 222 21.12 -9.26 12.14
C ASN A 222 21.60 -9.67 13.55
N TYR A 223 21.46 -8.82 14.55
CA TYR A 223 21.74 -9.18 15.94
C TYR A 223 20.83 -10.32 16.42
N TYR A 224 19.51 -10.13 16.25
CA TYR A 224 18.50 -11.09 16.72
C TYR A 224 18.69 -12.48 16.13
N VAL A 225 18.81 -12.59 14.80
CA VAL A 225 18.92 -13.91 14.15
C VAL A 225 20.23 -14.62 14.48
N ARG A 226 21.33 -13.88 14.71
CA ARG A 226 22.64 -14.46 15.01
C ARG A 226 22.81 -14.75 16.50
N ALA A 227 22.56 -13.74 17.36
CA ALA A 227 22.85 -13.83 18.79
C ALA A 227 21.75 -14.58 19.58
N GLU A 228 20.49 -14.45 19.18
CA GLU A 228 19.37 -15.06 19.92
C GLU A 228 18.86 -16.34 19.27
N LEU A 229 18.77 -16.41 17.93
CA LEU A 229 18.31 -17.61 17.23
C LEU A 229 19.44 -18.56 16.82
N GLY A 230 20.70 -18.15 16.94
CA GLY A 230 21.86 -18.99 16.59
C GLY A 230 21.96 -19.28 15.09
N TYR A 231 21.37 -18.46 14.23
CA TYR A 231 21.45 -18.65 12.79
C TYR A 231 22.73 -18.05 12.23
N GLU A 232 23.60 -18.92 11.69
CA GLU A 232 24.87 -18.53 11.09
C GLU A 232 24.76 -18.47 9.58
N SER A 233 25.07 -17.32 8.98
CA SER A 233 25.08 -17.14 7.52
C SER A 233 25.87 -15.89 7.15
N ASP A 234 26.67 -16.00 6.09
CA ASP A 234 27.39 -14.85 5.49
C ASP A 234 26.53 -14.16 4.39
N LEU A 235 25.33 -14.67 4.13
CA LEU A 235 24.44 -14.05 3.15
C LEU A 235 23.87 -12.73 3.68
N ASP A 236 23.79 -11.75 2.79
CA ASP A 236 23.09 -10.49 3.07
C ASP A 236 21.61 -10.73 3.29
N TYR A 237 21.03 -10.12 4.33
CA TYR A 237 19.59 -10.01 4.49
C TYR A 237 19.11 -8.65 3.97
N TYR A 238 18.36 -8.68 2.89
CA TYR A 238 17.78 -7.47 2.30
C TYR A 238 16.43 -7.15 2.94
N ILE A 239 16.37 -6.06 3.72
CA ILE A 239 15.11 -5.64 4.36
C ILE A 239 14.08 -5.22 3.32
N LEU A 240 14.50 -4.52 2.26
CA LEU A 240 13.66 -4.14 1.15
C LEU A 240 14.49 -4.05 -0.13
N GLY A 241 14.08 -4.76 -1.17
CA GLY A 241 14.77 -4.82 -2.46
C GLY A 241 16.09 -5.58 -2.41
N GLY A 242 16.56 -6.05 -3.54
CA GLY A 242 17.79 -6.84 -3.66
C GLY A 242 17.59 -8.36 -3.38
N GLY A 243 18.55 -9.17 -3.80
CA GLY A 243 18.57 -10.61 -3.51
C GLY A 243 17.53 -11.48 -4.22
N ILE A 244 16.45 -10.90 -4.70
CA ILE A 244 15.37 -11.59 -5.41
C ILE A 244 15.45 -11.21 -6.89
N ALA A 245 15.38 -12.19 -7.78
CA ALA A 245 15.25 -11.99 -9.22
C ALA A 245 13.94 -11.21 -9.52
N ARG A 246 13.72 -10.87 -10.78
CA ARG A 246 12.53 -10.14 -11.20
C ARG A 246 11.27 -10.86 -10.69
N TRP A 247 10.49 -10.15 -9.83
CA TRP A 247 9.25 -10.68 -9.28
C TRP A 247 8.20 -10.80 -10.38
N ASN A 248 7.66 -12.00 -10.58
CA ASN A 248 6.55 -12.23 -11.50
C ASN A 248 5.23 -12.15 -10.72
N TRP A 249 4.38 -11.22 -11.08
CA TRP A 249 3.09 -11.01 -10.44
C TRP A 249 2.01 -12.01 -10.90
N GLY A 250 2.34 -12.88 -11.87
CA GLY A 250 1.51 -14.02 -12.28
C GLY A 250 0.36 -13.67 -13.23
N ASP A 251 0.14 -12.40 -13.53
CA ASP A 251 -1.04 -11.97 -14.27
C ASP A 251 -0.66 -11.17 -15.53
N GLU A 252 -0.55 -11.87 -16.66
CA GLU A 252 -0.50 -11.19 -17.93
C GLU A 252 -1.83 -10.48 -18.21
N ASN A 253 -1.76 -9.18 -18.53
CA ASN A 253 -2.88 -8.30 -18.88
C ASN A 253 -3.91 -8.00 -17.77
N ARG A 254 -3.58 -8.24 -16.50
CA ARG A 254 -4.41 -7.83 -15.35
C ARG A 254 -3.54 -7.51 -14.13
N TYR A 255 -4.14 -6.89 -13.13
CA TYR A 255 -3.48 -6.61 -11.86
C TYR A 255 -3.63 -7.81 -10.90
N ALA A 256 -2.60 -8.05 -10.09
CA ALA A 256 -2.68 -9.03 -9.02
C ALA A 256 -3.79 -8.64 -8.01
N ASP A 257 -4.62 -9.61 -7.64
CA ASP A 257 -5.73 -9.43 -6.71
C ASP A 257 -5.92 -10.67 -5.83
N ALA A 258 -5.86 -10.49 -4.52
CA ALA A 258 -6.08 -11.55 -3.52
C ALA A 258 -7.46 -11.43 -2.82
N SER A 259 -8.32 -10.51 -3.22
CA SER A 259 -9.61 -10.26 -2.58
C SER A 259 -10.53 -11.47 -2.64
N ASP A 260 -10.53 -12.20 -3.76
CA ASP A 260 -11.36 -13.40 -3.94
C ASP A 260 -10.94 -14.56 -3.02
N ALA A 261 -9.65 -14.72 -2.77
CA ALA A 261 -9.16 -15.74 -1.83
C ALA A 261 -9.63 -15.44 -0.40
N LEU A 262 -9.54 -14.17 0.02
CA LEU A 262 -10.04 -13.74 1.32
C LEU A 262 -11.57 -13.95 1.44
N ARG A 263 -12.33 -13.59 0.41
CA ARG A 263 -13.78 -13.81 0.34
C ARG A 263 -14.14 -15.30 0.44
N SER A 264 -13.42 -16.16 -0.29
CA SER A 264 -13.61 -17.62 -0.22
C SER A 264 -13.34 -18.17 1.17
N ALA A 265 -12.27 -17.67 1.83
CA ALA A 265 -11.94 -18.07 3.20
C ALA A 265 -13.08 -17.74 4.19
N PHE A 266 -13.66 -16.53 4.08
CA PHE A 266 -14.80 -16.15 4.92
C PHE A 266 -16.05 -16.95 4.63
N ALA A 267 -16.31 -17.29 3.37
CA ALA A 267 -17.46 -18.11 3.00
C ALA A 267 -17.37 -19.53 3.58
N GLN A 268 -16.17 -20.09 3.67
CA GLN A 268 -15.93 -21.43 4.21
C GLN A 268 -15.69 -21.43 5.73
N ASN A 269 -15.24 -20.31 6.30
CA ASN A 269 -15.00 -20.14 7.73
C ASN A 269 -15.63 -18.82 8.25
N PRO A 270 -16.94 -18.81 8.49
CA PRO A 270 -17.66 -17.60 8.90
C PRO A 270 -17.32 -17.11 10.31
N HIS A 271 -16.57 -17.90 11.09
CA HIS A 271 -16.13 -17.53 12.45
C HIS A 271 -14.80 -16.79 12.43
N MET A 272 -14.07 -16.78 11.33
CA MET A 272 -12.82 -16.04 11.18
C MET A 272 -13.04 -14.54 11.36
N LYS A 273 -12.10 -13.89 12.05
CA LYS A 273 -12.13 -12.44 12.27
C LYS A 273 -11.15 -11.73 11.34
N LEU A 274 -11.52 -10.53 10.90
CA LEU A 274 -10.66 -9.66 10.12
C LEU A 274 -10.36 -8.39 10.92
N TYR A 275 -9.08 -8.07 11.04
CA TYR A 275 -8.61 -6.77 11.49
C TYR A 275 -7.89 -6.07 10.33
N VAL A 276 -8.18 -4.79 10.13
CA VAL A 276 -7.51 -3.96 9.13
C VAL A 276 -6.96 -2.71 9.78
N GLY A 277 -5.65 -2.56 9.73
CA GLY A 277 -4.93 -1.37 10.19
C GLY A 277 -4.33 -0.60 9.02
N ALA A 278 -4.66 0.68 8.90
CA ALA A 278 -4.13 1.55 7.86
C ALA A 278 -3.81 2.95 8.42
N GLY A 279 -2.66 3.49 8.06
CA GLY A 279 -2.19 4.80 8.48
C GLY A 279 -2.65 5.91 7.53
N TYR A 280 -3.06 7.07 8.08
CA TYR A 280 -3.42 8.24 7.26
C TYR A 280 -2.25 8.83 6.47
N TYR A 281 -1.03 8.53 6.87
CA TYR A 281 0.21 9.10 6.30
C TYR A 281 1.03 8.08 5.50
N ASP A 282 0.46 6.90 5.25
CA ASP A 282 1.06 5.85 4.45
C ASP A 282 0.79 6.08 2.96
N LEU A 283 1.80 6.58 2.24
CA LEU A 283 1.74 6.79 0.80
C LEU A 283 2.13 5.54 -0.01
N ALA A 284 2.54 4.45 0.64
CA ALA A 284 2.82 3.19 -0.04
C ALA A 284 1.55 2.37 -0.24
N THR A 285 0.67 2.35 0.78
CA THR A 285 -0.60 1.62 0.78
C THR A 285 -1.68 2.50 1.43
N PRO A 286 -2.23 3.48 0.68
CA PRO A 286 -3.12 4.49 1.25
C PRO A 286 -4.41 3.87 1.79
N TYR A 287 -4.84 4.32 2.96
CA TYR A 287 -5.97 3.75 3.67
C TYR A 287 -7.27 3.74 2.85
N PHE A 288 -7.47 4.74 1.99
CA PHE A 288 -8.69 4.85 1.19
C PHE A 288 -8.71 3.82 0.04
N ALA A 289 -7.54 3.42 -0.49
CA ALA A 289 -7.43 2.31 -1.43
C ALA A 289 -7.76 0.96 -0.75
N ALA A 290 -7.30 0.76 0.48
CA ALA A 290 -7.67 -0.40 1.28
C ALA A 290 -9.17 -0.46 1.54
N ALA A 291 -9.78 0.66 1.96
CA ALA A 291 -11.23 0.78 2.17
C ALA A 291 -12.01 0.51 0.88
N TYR A 292 -11.57 1.07 -0.27
CA TYR A 292 -12.17 0.80 -1.58
C TYR A 292 -12.17 -0.70 -1.89
N THR A 293 -11.02 -1.36 -1.77
CA THR A 293 -10.89 -2.79 -2.09
C THR A 293 -11.81 -3.64 -1.20
N LEU A 294 -11.81 -3.38 0.11
CA LEU A 294 -12.64 -4.13 1.05
C LEU A 294 -14.14 -3.94 0.79
N ASN A 295 -14.57 -2.72 0.47
CA ASN A 295 -15.95 -2.42 0.11
C ASN A 295 -16.42 -3.11 -1.18
N HIS A 296 -15.48 -3.51 -2.05
CA HIS A 296 -15.76 -4.24 -3.29
C HIS A 296 -15.55 -5.76 -3.15
N SER A 297 -14.97 -6.23 -2.04
CA SER A 297 -14.62 -7.65 -1.84
C SER A 297 -15.82 -8.53 -1.46
N LYS A 298 -17.02 -7.96 -1.21
CA LYS A 298 -18.23 -8.69 -0.83
C LYS A 298 -17.99 -9.64 0.35
N LEU A 299 -17.23 -9.20 1.34
CA LEU A 299 -17.05 -9.93 2.59
C LEU A 299 -18.37 -9.98 3.36
N PRO A 300 -18.66 -11.07 4.09
CA PRO A 300 -19.84 -11.12 4.94
C PRO A 300 -19.78 -10.04 6.02
N ALA A 301 -20.95 -9.50 6.41
CA ALA A 301 -21.08 -8.42 7.39
C ALA A 301 -20.71 -8.89 8.80
#